data_1daa0695989c0057e8111f9f30f94750
#
_entry.id   1daa0695989c0057e8111f9f30f94750
#
_cell.length_a   1.000
_cell.length_b   1.000
_cell.length_c   1.000
_cell.angle_alpha   90.00
_cell.angle_beta   90.00
_cell.angle_gamma   90.00
#
_symmetry.space_group_name_H-M   'P 1'
#
loop_
_entity.id
_entity.type
_entity.pdbx_description
1 polymer ?
#
loop_
_entity_poly.entity_id
_entity_poly.type
_entity_poly.pdbx_seq_one_letter_code
_entity_poly.pdbx_strand_id
1 'polypeptide(L)'
;MADTQVSALAREMLDAFSTGKSIPVAPSAREGGCDLDTGYAVEAEIVRLRRAGGRTTVGRKIGLGNRALWRALKMKTLVWASMYDDTVHYAKNGSGTLSVARMRAPKIEPEVVLKLKSVPASADPIAAIEASEWIAFGFEIVDCPYPEWKFQPGDFMASLGLHAALLIGEPRQVRKEDAAALVEQLGAFTVKLSKNGEVVQEGGGKNVLENPALCMAEFLSALPDQRGPEPLRAGEVITTGSLTVPPLVSAGETWRVEASGLDLAPLTVTFTA
;
A
#
# COMPACT_ATOMS: atom_id res chain seq x y z
N MET A 1 -10.13 8.73 21.95
CA MET A 1 -11.38 7.92 21.96
C MET A 1 -11.28 6.88 23.07
N ALA A 2 -12.39 6.49 23.72
CA ALA A 2 -12.35 5.39 24.70
C ALA A 2 -12.14 4.06 24.00
N ASP A 3 -11.53 3.06 24.69
CA ASP A 3 -11.23 1.74 24.10
C ASP A 3 -12.44 1.05 23.48
N THR A 4 -13.62 1.21 24.11
CA THR A 4 -14.89 0.66 23.59
C THR A 4 -15.28 1.26 22.24
N GLN A 5 -15.00 2.56 22.01
CA GLN A 5 -15.30 3.24 20.73
C GLN A 5 -14.33 2.82 19.64
N VAL A 6 -13.04 2.62 19.97
CA VAL A 6 -12.02 2.10 19.04
C VAL A 6 -12.40 0.70 18.57
N SER A 7 -12.78 -0.20 19.50
CA SER A 7 -13.21 -1.56 19.17
C SER A 7 -14.49 -1.59 18.32
N ALA A 8 -15.45 -0.71 18.60
CA ALA A 8 -16.68 -0.62 17.79
C ALA A 8 -16.37 -0.15 16.36
N LEU A 9 -15.53 0.87 16.22
CA LEU A 9 -15.13 1.41 14.92
C LEU A 9 -14.30 0.37 14.13
N ALA A 10 -13.38 -0.34 14.77
CA ALA A 10 -12.62 -1.41 14.13
C ALA A 10 -13.52 -2.51 13.55
N ARG A 11 -14.57 -2.91 14.27
CA ARG A 11 -15.55 -3.90 13.77
C ARG A 11 -16.37 -3.36 12.61
N GLU A 12 -16.80 -2.08 12.65
CA GLU A 12 -17.50 -1.42 11.55
C GLU A 12 -16.62 -1.41 10.28
N MET A 13 -15.34 -1.04 10.40
CA MET A 13 -14.42 -1.04 9.27
C MET A 13 -14.21 -2.46 8.69
N LEU A 14 -14.06 -3.47 9.54
CA LEU A 14 -13.93 -4.86 9.10
C LEU A 14 -15.22 -5.38 8.45
N ASP A 15 -16.41 -5.02 8.95
CA ASP A 15 -17.67 -5.36 8.28
C ASP A 15 -17.74 -4.71 6.89
N ALA A 16 -17.44 -3.42 6.80
CA ALA A 16 -17.40 -2.71 5.53
C ALA A 16 -16.39 -3.33 4.56
N PHE A 17 -15.19 -3.69 5.01
CA PHE A 17 -14.18 -4.37 4.21
C PHE A 17 -14.66 -5.73 3.69
N SER A 18 -15.26 -6.55 4.56
CA SER A 18 -15.65 -7.93 4.22
C SER A 18 -16.92 -8.01 3.37
N THR A 19 -17.84 -7.06 3.53
CA THR A 19 -19.15 -7.07 2.87
C THR A 19 -19.26 -6.16 1.65
N GLY A 20 -18.32 -5.21 1.48
CA GLY A 20 -18.41 -4.18 0.45
C GLY A 20 -19.42 -3.06 0.78
N LYS A 21 -19.92 -2.97 2.00
CA LYS A 21 -20.84 -1.88 2.40
C LYS A 21 -20.09 -0.55 2.47
N SER A 22 -20.74 0.50 1.99
CA SER A 22 -20.27 1.87 2.14
C SER A 22 -20.54 2.39 3.56
N ILE A 23 -19.70 3.31 4.00
CA ILE A 23 -19.83 4.04 5.26
C ILE A 23 -20.25 5.47 4.91
N PRO A 24 -21.53 5.83 5.11
CA PRO A 24 -22.07 7.10 4.60
C PRO A 24 -21.42 8.36 5.21
N VAL A 25 -20.97 8.25 6.47
CA VAL A 25 -20.32 9.35 7.19
C VAL A 25 -18.98 8.86 7.70
N ALA A 26 -17.90 9.46 7.20
CA ALA A 26 -16.54 9.14 7.63
C ALA A 26 -16.38 9.38 9.15
N PRO A 27 -15.59 8.55 9.86
CA PRO A 27 -15.39 8.68 11.31
C PRO A 27 -14.94 10.08 11.74
N SER A 28 -14.10 10.75 10.96
CA SER A 28 -13.64 12.12 11.25
C SER A 28 -14.76 13.18 11.25
N ALA A 29 -15.87 12.90 10.55
CA ALA A 29 -17.03 13.78 10.46
C ALA A 29 -18.13 13.46 11.50
N ARG A 30 -17.90 12.45 12.35
CA ARG A 30 -18.83 12.06 13.43
C ARG A 30 -18.49 12.80 14.74
N GLU A 31 -19.42 12.76 15.70
CA GLU A 31 -19.15 13.19 17.06
C GLU A 31 -17.94 12.41 17.64
N GLY A 32 -17.02 13.12 18.26
CA GLY A 32 -15.75 12.57 18.76
C GLY A 32 -14.62 12.52 17.73
N GLY A 33 -14.92 12.65 16.45
CA GLY A 33 -13.93 12.71 15.37
C GLY A 33 -13.09 11.42 15.22
N CYS A 34 -12.13 11.47 14.31
CA CYS A 34 -11.09 10.43 14.13
C CYS A 34 -9.82 11.11 13.63
N ASP A 35 -8.96 11.51 14.54
CA ASP A 35 -7.63 12.00 14.20
C ASP A 35 -6.69 10.85 13.82
N LEU A 36 -5.45 11.17 13.45
CA LEU A 36 -4.48 10.17 13.01
C LEU A 36 -4.12 9.18 14.13
N ASP A 37 -4.00 9.64 15.37
CA ASP A 37 -3.72 8.78 16.53
C ASP A 37 -4.87 7.78 16.77
N THR A 38 -6.10 8.24 16.65
CA THR A 38 -7.29 7.37 16.71
C THR A 38 -7.31 6.39 15.55
N GLY A 39 -6.98 6.83 14.34
CA GLY A 39 -6.86 5.95 13.17
C GLY A 39 -5.87 4.82 13.37
N TYR A 40 -4.69 5.10 13.94
CA TYR A 40 -3.71 4.06 14.29
C TYR A 40 -4.19 3.14 15.42
N ALA A 41 -4.92 3.65 16.41
CA ALA A 41 -5.50 2.80 17.46
C ALA A 41 -6.54 1.83 16.87
N VAL A 42 -7.35 2.29 15.92
CA VAL A 42 -8.33 1.46 15.20
C VAL A 42 -7.60 0.42 14.34
N GLU A 43 -6.54 0.80 13.62
CA GLU A 43 -5.72 -0.13 12.83
C GLU A 43 -5.12 -1.23 13.72
N ALA A 44 -4.55 -0.88 14.88
CA ALA A 44 -4.01 -1.85 15.82
C ALA A 44 -5.08 -2.83 16.34
N GLU A 45 -6.29 -2.34 16.61
CA GLU A 45 -7.42 -3.20 17.00
C GLU A 45 -7.89 -4.10 15.84
N ILE A 46 -7.88 -3.60 14.60
CA ILE A 46 -8.14 -4.41 13.40
C ILE A 46 -7.11 -5.55 13.30
N VAL A 47 -5.81 -5.26 13.47
CA VAL A 47 -4.75 -6.29 13.48
C VAL A 47 -5.05 -7.35 14.54
N ARG A 48 -5.40 -6.93 15.76
CA ARG A 48 -5.74 -7.86 16.85
C ARG A 48 -6.95 -8.73 16.50
N LEU A 49 -8.01 -8.15 15.95
CA LEU A 49 -9.23 -8.87 15.57
C LEU A 49 -8.98 -9.84 14.42
N ARG A 50 -8.25 -9.44 13.39
CA ARG A 50 -7.91 -10.30 12.25
C ARG A 50 -7.03 -11.48 12.67
N ARG A 51 -6.06 -11.24 13.55
CA ARG A 51 -5.22 -12.32 14.12
C ARG A 51 -6.05 -13.30 14.95
N ALA A 52 -6.96 -12.80 15.77
CA ALA A 52 -7.90 -13.65 16.52
C ALA A 52 -8.80 -14.48 15.57
N GLY A 53 -9.08 -13.98 14.37
CA GLY A 53 -9.77 -14.68 13.29
C GLY A 53 -8.87 -15.58 12.44
N GLY A 54 -7.60 -15.81 12.83
CA GLY A 54 -6.66 -16.71 12.15
C GLY A 54 -5.89 -16.09 10.97
N ARG A 55 -5.93 -14.77 10.78
CA ARG A 55 -5.15 -14.09 9.73
C ARG A 55 -3.76 -13.73 10.23
N THR A 56 -2.80 -13.69 9.30
CA THR A 56 -1.42 -13.33 9.59
C THR A 56 -1.04 -12.04 8.84
N THR A 57 -0.40 -11.11 9.54
CA THR A 57 0.21 -9.94 8.88
C THR A 57 1.46 -10.38 8.12
N VAL A 58 1.55 -10.02 6.83
CA VAL A 58 2.65 -10.44 5.94
C VAL A 58 3.48 -9.27 5.42
N GLY A 59 3.06 -8.06 5.72
CA GLY A 59 3.76 -6.85 5.26
C GLY A 59 3.01 -5.57 5.58
N ARG A 60 3.48 -4.48 4.98
CA ARG A 60 2.91 -3.14 5.19
C ARG A 60 2.78 -2.41 3.86
N LYS A 61 1.66 -1.72 3.68
CA LYS A 61 1.50 -0.75 2.61
C LYS A 61 1.86 0.63 3.12
N ILE A 62 2.62 1.40 2.35
CA ILE A 62 2.88 2.81 2.62
C ILE A 62 1.83 3.64 1.89
N GLY A 63 1.18 4.55 2.59
CA GLY A 63 0.16 5.42 2.04
C GLY A 63 0.49 6.90 2.20
N LEU A 64 -0.18 7.72 1.39
CA LEU A 64 -0.04 9.16 1.37
C LEU A 64 1.42 9.63 1.16
N GLY A 65 2.22 8.87 0.41
CA GLY A 65 3.63 9.13 0.11
C GLY A 65 3.83 10.30 -0.87
N ASN A 66 3.21 11.45 -0.61
CA ASN A 66 3.28 12.62 -1.47
C ASN A 66 3.34 13.91 -0.63
N ARG A 67 4.41 14.69 -0.78
CA ARG A 67 4.64 15.94 0.00
C ARG A 67 3.55 17.01 -0.25
N ALA A 68 2.91 17.02 -1.42
CA ALA A 68 1.81 17.95 -1.69
C ALA A 68 0.57 17.56 -0.88
N LEU A 69 0.29 16.25 -0.77
CA LEU A 69 -0.78 15.74 0.10
C LEU A 69 -0.49 16.05 1.58
N TRP A 70 0.76 15.92 2.03
CA TRP A 70 1.12 16.26 3.41
C TRP A 70 0.79 17.69 3.75
N ARG A 71 1.12 18.65 2.86
CA ARG A 71 0.76 20.07 3.04
C ARG A 71 -0.76 20.27 3.09
N ALA A 72 -1.50 19.64 2.17
CA ALA A 72 -2.95 19.77 2.10
C ALA A 72 -3.67 19.15 3.32
N LEU A 73 -3.19 18.01 3.80
CA LEU A 73 -3.76 17.26 4.93
C LEU A 73 -3.10 17.61 6.27
N LYS A 74 -2.18 18.58 6.31
CA LYS A 74 -1.41 19.01 7.50
C LYS A 74 -0.67 17.85 8.19
N MET A 75 -0.15 16.92 7.38
CA MET A 75 0.66 15.79 7.83
C MET A 75 2.14 16.16 7.88
N LYS A 76 2.92 15.48 8.71
CA LYS A 76 4.37 15.65 8.81
C LYS A 76 5.13 14.66 7.94
N THR A 77 4.57 13.47 7.74
CA THR A 77 5.18 12.36 7.03
C THR A 77 4.09 11.43 6.46
N LEU A 78 4.51 10.36 5.78
CA LEU A 78 3.66 9.29 5.29
C LEU A 78 2.97 8.50 6.43
N VAL A 79 2.04 7.63 6.06
CA VAL A 79 1.39 6.66 6.95
C VAL A 79 1.57 5.25 6.38
N TRP A 80 1.27 4.22 7.18
CA TRP A 80 1.34 2.84 6.75
C TRP A 80 0.26 1.99 7.44
N ALA A 81 -0.16 0.91 6.80
CA ALA A 81 -1.11 -0.04 7.35
C ALA A 81 -0.64 -1.48 7.10
N SER A 82 -1.14 -2.43 7.90
CA SER A 82 -0.80 -3.85 7.77
C SER A 82 -1.48 -4.49 6.57
N MET A 83 -0.76 -5.37 5.88
CA MET A 83 -1.29 -6.28 4.86
C MET A 83 -1.32 -7.71 5.40
N TYR A 84 -2.22 -8.53 4.85
CA TYR A 84 -2.54 -9.84 5.40
C TYR A 84 -2.40 -10.96 4.36
N ASP A 85 -2.26 -12.20 4.85
CA ASP A 85 -2.11 -13.41 4.06
C ASP A 85 -3.27 -13.68 3.09
N ASP A 86 -4.46 -13.14 3.36
CA ASP A 86 -5.62 -13.26 2.49
C ASP A 86 -5.84 -12.08 1.52
N THR A 87 -5.00 -11.05 1.61
CA THR A 87 -5.05 -9.88 0.71
C THR A 87 -3.81 -9.74 -0.16
N VAL A 88 -2.72 -10.48 0.14
CA VAL A 88 -1.49 -10.48 -0.65
C VAL A 88 -1.41 -11.74 -1.49
N HIS A 89 -1.33 -11.56 -2.81
CA HIS A 89 -1.33 -12.61 -3.82
C HIS A 89 -0.07 -12.52 -4.67
N TYR A 90 0.34 -13.64 -5.24
CA TYR A 90 1.50 -13.70 -6.14
C TYR A 90 1.04 -14.13 -7.54
N ALA A 91 1.50 -13.39 -8.53
CA ALA A 91 1.26 -13.71 -9.93
C ALA A 91 1.97 -15.01 -10.33
N LYS A 92 1.40 -15.70 -11.31
CA LYS A 92 2.04 -16.86 -11.96
C LYS A 92 2.40 -16.49 -13.39
N ASN A 93 3.67 -16.65 -13.77
CA ASN A 93 4.16 -16.27 -15.09
C ASN A 93 3.81 -14.81 -15.45
N GLY A 94 4.01 -13.88 -14.49
CA GLY A 94 3.74 -12.45 -14.67
C GLY A 94 2.26 -12.06 -14.76
N SER A 95 1.32 -12.96 -14.43
CA SER A 95 -0.12 -12.68 -14.54
C SER A 95 -0.91 -13.18 -13.33
N GLY A 96 -2.01 -12.48 -13.00
CA GLY A 96 -2.93 -12.90 -11.95
C GLY A 96 -4.35 -12.41 -12.19
N THR A 97 -5.27 -12.89 -11.35
CA THR A 97 -6.68 -12.51 -11.37
C THR A 97 -7.10 -12.06 -9.97
N LEU A 98 -7.82 -10.95 -9.88
CA LEU A 98 -8.39 -10.45 -8.64
C LEU A 98 -9.89 -10.17 -8.82
N SER A 99 -10.71 -10.56 -7.82
CA SER A 99 -12.13 -10.21 -7.81
C SER A 99 -12.33 -8.82 -7.21
N VAL A 100 -13.15 -8.01 -7.86
CA VAL A 100 -13.61 -6.70 -7.36
C VAL A 100 -15.07 -6.72 -6.90
N ALA A 101 -15.69 -7.91 -6.81
CA ALA A 101 -17.11 -8.10 -6.47
C ALA A 101 -17.55 -7.43 -5.16
N ARG A 102 -16.64 -7.30 -4.19
CA ARG A 102 -16.91 -6.69 -2.88
C ARG A 102 -16.30 -5.30 -2.72
N MET A 103 -15.84 -4.72 -3.81
CA MET A 103 -15.25 -3.38 -3.81
C MET A 103 -16.29 -2.37 -4.33
N ARG A 104 -16.19 -1.12 -3.90
CA ARG A 104 -17.17 -0.06 -4.17
C ARG A 104 -16.77 0.80 -5.36
N ALA A 105 -15.54 1.31 -5.28
CA ALA A 105 -14.94 2.15 -6.31
C ALA A 105 -13.42 1.90 -6.34
N PRO A 106 -13.00 0.65 -6.63
CA PRO A 106 -11.59 0.27 -6.53
C PRO A 106 -10.74 1.02 -7.54
N LYS A 107 -9.52 1.37 -7.10
CA LYS A 107 -8.49 1.94 -7.95
C LYS A 107 -7.27 1.03 -7.95
N ILE A 108 -6.51 1.08 -9.07
CA ILE A 108 -5.28 0.32 -9.23
C ILE A 108 -4.06 1.23 -9.08
N GLU A 109 -3.11 0.77 -8.29
CA GLU A 109 -1.84 1.43 -8.02
C GLU A 109 -0.68 0.51 -8.41
N PRO A 110 -0.01 0.74 -9.55
CA PRO A 110 1.24 0.07 -9.83
C PRO A 110 2.32 0.60 -8.88
N GLU A 111 3.04 -0.30 -8.21
CA GLU A 111 4.02 0.02 -7.19
C GLU A 111 5.30 -0.80 -7.32
N VAL A 112 6.39 -0.30 -6.74
CA VAL A 112 7.54 -1.14 -6.39
C VAL A 112 7.27 -1.78 -5.04
N VAL A 113 7.38 -3.10 -4.99
CA VAL A 113 7.26 -3.91 -3.78
C VAL A 113 8.65 -4.42 -3.39
N LEU A 114 9.01 -4.29 -2.12
CA LEU A 114 10.23 -4.85 -1.55
C LEU A 114 9.86 -6.00 -0.61
N LYS A 115 10.62 -7.09 -0.63
CA LYS A 115 10.60 -8.10 0.44
C LYS A 115 11.86 -8.01 1.27
N LEU A 116 11.73 -7.89 2.56
CA LEU A 116 12.86 -7.76 3.46
C LEU A 116 13.47 -9.14 3.78
N LYS A 117 14.78 -9.31 3.64
CA LYS A 117 15.56 -10.45 4.19
C LYS A 117 16.04 -10.17 5.61
N SER A 118 16.11 -8.89 5.99
CA SER A 118 16.48 -8.42 7.33
C SER A 118 15.83 -7.08 7.61
N VAL A 119 15.81 -6.65 8.87
CA VAL A 119 15.45 -5.27 9.21
C VAL A 119 16.57 -4.36 8.70
N PRO A 120 16.25 -3.25 7.97
CA PRO A 120 17.25 -2.29 7.55
C PRO A 120 18.05 -1.73 8.74
N ALA A 121 19.35 -1.55 8.58
CA ALA A 121 20.25 -1.09 9.65
C ALA A 121 20.05 0.39 10.01
N SER A 122 19.50 1.17 9.09
CA SER A 122 19.22 2.59 9.28
C SER A 122 18.12 3.06 8.31
N ALA A 123 17.61 4.27 8.53
CA ALA A 123 16.69 4.95 7.61
C ALA A 123 17.44 5.60 6.42
N ASP A 124 18.32 4.84 5.80
CA ASP A 124 19.07 5.22 4.61
C ASP A 124 18.55 4.42 3.40
N PRO A 125 18.38 5.04 2.21
CA PRO A 125 17.83 4.34 1.04
C PRO A 125 18.69 3.16 0.58
N ILE A 126 20.02 3.25 0.67
CA ILE A 126 20.90 2.12 0.30
C ILE A 126 20.75 1.01 1.32
N ALA A 127 20.72 1.31 2.63
CA ALA A 127 20.52 0.33 3.68
C ALA A 127 19.15 -0.38 3.54
N ALA A 128 18.10 0.33 3.14
CA ALA A 128 16.79 -0.24 2.87
C ALA A 128 16.81 -1.24 1.70
N ILE A 129 17.50 -0.89 0.62
CA ILE A 129 17.68 -1.78 -0.54
C ILE A 129 18.59 -2.97 -0.20
N GLU A 130 19.70 -2.76 0.51
CA GLU A 130 20.56 -3.85 0.98
C GLU A 130 19.83 -4.86 1.85
N ALA A 131 18.88 -4.41 2.67
CA ALA A 131 18.06 -5.27 3.51
C ALA A 131 16.96 -6.02 2.75
N SER A 132 16.73 -5.70 1.48
CA SER A 132 15.74 -6.37 0.65
C SER A 132 16.28 -7.67 0.06
N GLU A 133 15.47 -8.73 0.07
CA GLU A 133 15.72 -9.99 -0.61
C GLU A 133 15.51 -9.80 -2.11
N TRP A 134 14.38 -9.19 -2.46
CA TRP A 134 14.01 -8.89 -3.83
C TRP A 134 13.15 -7.65 -3.93
N ILE A 135 13.02 -7.13 -5.15
CA ILE A 135 12.03 -6.16 -5.57
C ILE A 135 11.16 -6.73 -6.68
N ALA A 136 9.92 -6.27 -6.80
CA ALA A 136 9.01 -6.66 -7.87
C ALA A 136 8.04 -5.52 -8.20
N PHE A 137 7.33 -5.59 -9.33
CA PHE A 137 6.10 -4.84 -9.46
C PHE A 137 5.01 -5.44 -8.58
N GLY A 138 4.19 -4.57 -7.99
CA GLY A 138 2.93 -4.91 -7.40
C GLY A 138 1.80 -4.09 -8.01
N PHE A 139 0.61 -4.67 -8.07
CA PHE A 139 -0.63 -3.93 -8.19
C PHE A 139 -1.32 -3.91 -6.84
N GLU A 140 -1.28 -2.77 -6.15
CA GLU A 140 -2.15 -2.57 -5.01
C GLU A 140 -3.52 -2.12 -5.53
N ILE A 141 -4.56 -2.79 -5.03
CA ILE A 141 -5.93 -2.37 -5.23
C ILE A 141 -6.38 -1.71 -3.95
N VAL A 142 -6.74 -0.44 -4.07
CA VAL A 142 -7.26 0.36 -2.96
C VAL A 142 -8.75 0.60 -3.17
N ASP A 143 -9.53 0.51 -2.08
CA ASP A 143 -10.97 0.73 -2.12
C ASP A 143 -11.42 1.58 -0.93
N CYS A 144 -12.11 2.68 -1.21
CA CYS A 144 -12.53 3.63 -0.19
C CYS A 144 -13.97 3.33 0.23
N PRO A 145 -14.25 3.10 1.54
CA PRO A 145 -15.61 2.88 2.02
C PRO A 145 -16.46 4.16 2.07
N TYR A 146 -15.83 5.33 1.92
CA TYR A 146 -16.48 6.64 2.04
C TYR A 146 -16.93 7.17 0.69
N PRO A 147 -18.07 7.88 0.62
CA PRO A 147 -18.56 8.49 -0.62
C PRO A 147 -17.51 9.41 -1.25
N GLU A 148 -17.41 9.35 -2.59
CA GLU A 148 -16.58 10.23 -3.40
C GLU A 148 -15.09 10.26 -3.02
N TRP A 149 -14.60 9.21 -2.33
CA TRP A 149 -13.21 9.15 -1.83
C TRP A 149 -12.85 10.31 -0.89
N LYS A 150 -13.84 10.84 -0.15
CA LYS A 150 -13.63 11.92 0.82
C LYS A 150 -13.29 11.36 2.19
N PHE A 151 -12.06 11.54 2.63
CA PHE A 151 -11.56 11.07 3.92
C PHE A 151 -10.49 12.02 4.48
N GLN A 152 -10.26 11.94 5.79
CA GLN A 152 -9.12 12.52 6.49
C GLN A 152 -8.07 11.44 6.79
N PRO A 153 -6.82 11.79 7.17
CA PRO A 153 -5.79 10.81 7.49
C PRO A 153 -6.19 9.77 8.54
N GLY A 154 -6.97 10.17 9.56
CA GLY A 154 -7.50 9.23 10.56
C GLY A 154 -8.46 8.21 9.96
N ASP A 155 -9.34 8.64 9.04
CA ASP A 155 -10.27 7.75 8.33
C ASP A 155 -9.52 6.75 7.44
N PHE A 156 -8.48 7.23 6.74
CA PHE A 156 -7.60 6.41 5.94
C PHE A 156 -7.00 5.28 6.78
N MET A 157 -6.42 5.61 7.94
CA MET A 157 -5.82 4.62 8.82
C MET A 157 -6.83 3.67 9.42
N ALA A 158 -7.98 4.18 9.89
CA ALA A 158 -9.07 3.37 10.44
C ALA A 158 -9.63 2.34 9.43
N SER A 159 -9.44 2.57 8.12
CA SER A 159 -9.94 1.72 7.04
C SER A 159 -8.83 0.87 6.38
N LEU A 160 -7.96 0.24 7.17
CA LEU A 160 -6.86 -0.60 6.70
C LEU A 160 -5.92 0.13 5.71
N GLY A 161 -5.78 1.46 5.82
CA GLY A 161 -5.05 2.26 4.84
C GLY A 161 -5.66 2.22 3.43
N LEU A 162 -6.97 1.95 3.33
CA LEU A 162 -7.72 1.69 2.08
C LEU A 162 -7.22 0.46 1.31
N HIS A 163 -6.35 -0.38 1.88
CA HIS A 163 -5.86 -1.60 1.25
C HIS A 163 -6.97 -2.61 1.04
N ALA A 164 -7.15 -3.09 -0.19
CA ALA A 164 -8.10 -4.17 -0.51
C ALA A 164 -7.39 -5.45 -0.96
N ALA A 165 -6.40 -5.35 -1.84
CA ALA A 165 -5.59 -6.48 -2.30
C ALA A 165 -4.24 -6.00 -2.84
N LEU A 166 -3.25 -6.89 -2.85
CA LEU A 166 -1.96 -6.71 -3.53
C LEU A 166 -1.67 -7.94 -4.39
N LEU A 167 -1.41 -7.74 -5.67
CA LEU A 167 -0.86 -8.77 -6.56
C LEU A 167 0.61 -8.46 -6.83
N ILE A 168 1.52 -9.36 -6.44
CA ILE A 168 2.97 -9.21 -6.60
C ILE A 168 3.41 -9.99 -7.84
N GLY A 169 4.21 -9.36 -8.70
CA GLY A 169 4.79 -9.94 -9.90
C GLY A 169 6.04 -10.79 -9.64
N GLU A 170 6.73 -11.12 -10.73
CA GLU A 170 7.99 -11.89 -10.68
C GLU A 170 9.08 -11.11 -9.94
N PRO A 171 9.76 -11.71 -8.94
CA PRO A 171 10.76 -11.03 -8.15
C PRO A 171 12.12 -10.94 -8.88
N ARG A 172 12.75 -9.76 -8.81
CA ARG A 172 14.16 -9.56 -9.12
C ARG A 172 14.95 -9.59 -7.81
N GLN A 173 15.91 -10.49 -7.70
CA GLN A 173 16.78 -10.60 -6.53
C GLN A 173 17.66 -9.35 -6.38
N VAL A 174 17.83 -8.90 -5.12
CA VAL A 174 18.70 -7.77 -4.79
C VAL A 174 20.03 -8.28 -4.26
N ARG A 175 21.12 -7.94 -4.96
CA ARG A 175 22.48 -8.19 -4.50
C ARG A 175 22.98 -6.93 -3.78
N LYS A 176 23.74 -7.11 -2.73
CA LYS A 176 24.25 -6.00 -1.91
C LYS A 176 25.10 -5.02 -2.73
N GLU A 177 25.95 -5.53 -3.60
CA GLU A 177 26.84 -4.77 -4.47
C GLU A 177 26.10 -3.89 -5.48
N ASP A 178 24.83 -4.21 -5.81
CA ASP A 178 24.02 -3.46 -6.77
C ASP A 178 23.15 -2.38 -6.07
N ALA A 179 23.11 -2.33 -4.74
CA ALA A 179 22.15 -1.52 -4.01
C ALA A 179 22.21 -0.02 -4.35
N ALA A 180 23.41 0.56 -4.42
CA ALA A 180 23.57 1.97 -4.75
C ALA A 180 23.08 2.28 -6.18
N ALA A 181 23.45 1.46 -7.16
CA ALA A 181 23.00 1.62 -8.54
C ALA A 181 21.47 1.41 -8.67
N LEU A 182 20.91 0.49 -7.89
CA LEU A 182 19.48 0.22 -7.87
C LEU A 182 18.70 1.41 -7.27
N VAL A 183 19.23 2.07 -6.23
CA VAL A 183 18.64 3.33 -5.70
C VAL A 183 18.57 4.40 -6.79
N GLU A 184 19.64 4.59 -7.59
CA GLU A 184 19.63 5.55 -8.71
C GLU A 184 18.60 5.16 -9.78
N GLN A 185 18.56 3.89 -10.17
CA GLN A 185 17.57 3.38 -11.13
C GLN A 185 16.14 3.58 -10.66
N LEU A 186 15.85 3.31 -9.36
CA LEU A 186 14.52 3.50 -8.75
C LEU A 186 14.04 4.95 -8.78
N GLY A 187 14.94 5.93 -8.80
CA GLY A 187 14.59 7.35 -8.97
C GLY A 187 14.37 7.76 -10.43
N ALA A 188 14.96 7.04 -11.39
CA ALA A 188 15.03 7.48 -12.78
C ALA A 188 14.08 6.72 -13.73
N PHE A 189 13.65 5.51 -13.38
CA PHE A 189 12.83 4.67 -14.26
C PHE A 189 11.44 5.26 -14.50
N THR A 190 10.86 4.85 -15.63
CA THR A 190 9.49 5.18 -16.03
C THR A 190 8.65 3.93 -16.18
N VAL A 191 7.33 4.09 -16.08
CA VAL A 191 6.36 3.01 -16.31
C VAL A 191 5.28 3.44 -17.27
N LYS A 192 4.75 2.46 -18.00
CA LYS A 192 3.50 2.55 -18.72
C LYS A 192 2.48 1.64 -18.07
N LEU A 193 1.31 2.18 -17.76
CA LEU A 193 0.14 1.45 -17.30
C LEU A 193 -0.86 1.35 -18.43
N SER A 194 -1.13 0.14 -18.89
CA SER A 194 -2.07 -0.13 -19.97
C SER A 194 -3.36 -0.77 -19.45
N LYS A 195 -4.48 -0.43 -20.05
CA LYS A 195 -5.80 -1.03 -19.84
C LYS A 195 -6.26 -1.66 -21.16
N ASN A 196 -6.56 -2.95 -21.15
CA ASN A 196 -7.02 -3.71 -22.34
C ASN A 196 -6.11 -3.52 -23.57
N GLY A 197 -4.80 -3.38 -23.34
CA GLY A 197 -3.79 -3.19 -24.37
C GLY A 197 -3.48 -1.73 -24.75
N GLU A 198 -4.24 -0.76 -24.26
CA GLU A 198 -4.01 0.65 -24.52
C GLU A 198 -3.31 1.34 -23.33
N VAL A 199 -2.27 2.13 -23.58
CA VAL A 199 -1.60 2.92 -22.53
C VAL A 199 -2.53 4.03 -22.06
N VAL A 200 -2.86 4.02 -20.76
CA VAL A 200 -3.78 5.00 -20.15
C VAL A 200 -3.11 5.93 -19.16
N GLN A 201 -1.96 5.52 -18.60
CA GLN A 201 -1.16 6.32 -17.68
C GLN A 201 0.33 6.09 -17.93
N GLU A 202 1.12 7.13 -17.70
CA GLU A 202 2.57 7.04 -17.61
C GLU A 202 3.02 7.62 -16.26
N GLY A 203 4.13 7.11 -15.73
CA GLY A 203 4.66 7.56 -14.46
C GLY A 203 6.06 7.01 -14.20
N GLY A 204 6.39 6.78 -12.94
CA GLY A 204 7.70 6.24 -12.58
C GLY A 204 8.09 6.53 -11.14
N GLY A 205 9.34 6.20 -10.79
CA GLY A 205 9.84 6.32 -9.43
C GLY A 205 9.74 7.71 -8.83
N LYS A 206 9.86 8.75 -9.63
CA LYS A 206 9.75 10.16 -9.19
C LYS A 206 8.40 10.49 -8.54
N ASN A 207 7.35 9.75 -8.83
CA ASN A 207 6.02 9.99 -8.26
C ASN A 207 5.90 9.51 -6.81
N VAL A 208 6.85 8.69 -6.35
CA VAL A 208 6.88 8.08 -5.00
C VAL A 208 7.96 8.77 -4.17
N LEU A 209 7.64 9.92 -3.55
CA LEU A 209 8.61 10.73 -2.80
C LEU A 209 9.95 10.93 -3.54
N GLU A 210 9.88 11.14 -4.86
CA GLU A 210 11.02 11.26 -5.77
C GLU A 210 11.74 9.93 -6.06
N ASN A 211 11.59 8.91 -5.22
CA ASN A 211 12.25 7.62 -5.37
C ASN A 211 11.65 6.58 -4.40
N PRO A 212 11.23 5.38 -4.82
CA PRO A 212 10.77 4.31 -3.93
C PRO A 212 11.72 3.97 -2.77
N ALA A 213 13.04 4.04 -2.98
CA ALA A 213 14.01 3.82 -1.91
C ALA A 213 14.03 4.97 -0.89
N LEU A 214 13.82 6.22 -1.32
CA LEU A 214 13.64 7.36 -0.41
C LEU A 214 12.31 7.23 0.36
N CYS A 215 11.25 6.76 -0.29
CA CYS A 215 10.00 6.48 0.40
C CYS A 215 10.17 5.43 1.50
N MET A 216 10.94 4.38 1.22
CA MET A 216 11.27 3.37 2.23
C MET A 216 12.10 3.96 3.38
N ALA A 217 13.07 4.84 3.11
CA ALA A 217 13.86 5.52 4.13
C ALA A 217 12.98 6.45 5.01
N GLU A 218 12.06 7.19 4.40
CA GLU A 218 11.08 8.01 5.13
C GLU A 218 10.17 7.14 6.02
N PHE A 219 9.70 5.99 5.51
CA PHE A 219 8.93 5.04 6.29
C PHE A 219 9.70 4.54 7.52
N LEU A 220 10.96 4.16 7.35
CA LEU A 220 11.83 3.73 8.46
C LEU A 220 12.03 4.84 9.50
N SER A 221 12.14 6.07 9.06
CA SER A 221 12.25 7.25 9.95
C SER A 221 10.96 7.52 10.73
N ALA A 222 9.81 7.27 10.10
CA ALA A 222 8.50 7.53 10.69
C ALA A 222 8.03 6.46 11.68
N LEU A 223 8.53 5.22 11.56
CA LEU A 223 8.10 4.08 12.36
C LEU A 223 8.18 4.31 13.88
N PRO A 224 9.26 4.89 14.45
CA PRO A 224 9.39 5.07 15.90
C PRO A 224 8.36 6.04 16.50
N ASP A 225 7.90 7.02 15.71
CA ASP A 225 7.02 8.09 16.16
C ASP A 225 5.52 7.72 16.03
N GLN A 226 5.21 6.63 15.35
CA GLN A 226 3.84 6.20 15.13
C GLN A 226 3.40 5.24 16.23
N ARG A 227 2.26 5.53 16.88
CA ARG A 227 1.76 4.76 18.03
C ARG A 227 1.49 3.30 17.68
N GLY A 228 2.08 2.41 18.48
CA GLY A 228 1.80 0.98 18.47
C GLY A 228 2.38 0.18 17.30
N PRO A 229 3.42 0.62 16.58
CA PRO A 229 3.97 -0.20 15.53
C PRO A 229 4.65 -1.42 16.13
N GLU A 230 4.26 -2.58 15.63
CA GLU A 230 5.09 -3.75 15.82
C GLU A 230 6.44 -3.51 15.11
N PRO A 231 7.55 -3.99 15.68
CA PRO A 231 8.84 -3.93 15.01
C PRO A 231 8.76 -4.52 13.60
N LEU A 232 9.46 -3.89 12.65
CA LEU A 232 9.62 -4.43 11.31
C LEU A 232 10.37 -5.77 11.39
N ARG A 233 10.01 -6.74 10.54
CA ARG A 233 10.57 -8.09 10.57
C ARG A 233 11.11 -8.51 9.21
N ALA A 234 12.09 -9.39 9.22
CA ALA A 234 12.47 -10.13 8.02
C ALA A 234 11.26 -10.93 7.48
N GLY A 235 11.15 -11.01 6.16
CA GLY A 235 10.05 -11.67 5.46
C GLY A 235 8.86 -10.75 5.15
N GLU A 236 8.75 -9.57 5.76
CA GLU A 236 7.68 -8.62 5.41
C GLU A 236 7.84 -8.10 3.98
N VAL A 237 6.72 -7.96 3.27
CA VAL A 237 6.64 -7.23 2.00
C VAL A 237 6.19 -5.80 2.25
N ILE A 238 6.83 -4.84 1.57
CA ILE A 238 6.53 -3.41 1.73
C ILE A 238 6.18 -2.83 0.37
N THR A 239 5.02 -2.18 0.23
CA THR A 239 4.67 -1.39 -0.95
C THR A 239 5.07 0.06 -0.74
N THR A 240 5.55 0.74 -1.78
CA THR A 240 6.21 2.05 -1.63
C THR A 240 5.35 3.24 -2.06
N GLY A 241 4.18 2.99 -2.62
CA GLY A 241 3.28 4.02 -3.15
C GLY A 241 3.16 3.99 -4.67
N SER A 242 2.09 4.57 -5.17
CA SER A 242 1.72 4.48 -6.58
C SER A 242 2.67 5.22 -7.51
N LEU A 243 3.10 4.53 -8.57
CA LEU A 243 3.95 5.05 -9.65
C LEU A 243 3.18 5.93 -10.64
N THR A 244 1.84 5.87 -10.64
CA THR A 244 0.94 6.63 -11.52
C THR A 244 -0.21 7.27 -10.74
N VAL A 245 -1.02 8.10 -11.37
CA VAL A 245 -2.31 8.51 -10.80
C VAL A 245 -3.26 7.30 -10.82
N PRO A 246 -3.83 6.88 -9.67
CA PRO A 246 -4.62 5.66 -9.59
C PRO A 246 -5.96 5.76 -10.33
N PRO A 247 -6.17 5.04 -11.45
CA PRO A 247 -7.45 4.99 -12.14
C PRO A 247 -8.42 4.00 -11.48
N LEU A 248 -9.73 4.22 -11.69
CA LEU A 248 -10.77 3.27 -11.33
C LEU A 248 -10.66 2.00 -12.18
N VAL A 249 -10.98 0.86 -11.57
CA VAL A 249 -11.03 -0.43 -12.24
C VAL A 249 -12.40 -1.09 -12.14
N SER A 250 -12.71 -1.97 -13.10
CA SER A 250 -13.97 -2.71 -13.16
C SER A 250 -13.75 -4.16 -13.56
N ALA A 251 -14.69 -5.03 -13.22
CA ALA A 251 -14.68 -6.43 -13.66
C ALA A 251 -14.63 -6.52 -15.19
N GLY A 252 -13.88 -7.49 -15.71
CA GLY A 252 -13.66 -7.70 -17.15
C GLY A 252 -12.47 -6.92 -17.72
N GLU A 253 -11.87 -5.99 -16.96
CA GLU A 253 -10.70 -5.24 -17.42
C GLU A 253 -9.41 -6.00 -17.18
N THR A 254 -8.46 -5.85 -18.12
CA THR A 254 -7.09 -6.35 -17.97
C THR A 254 -6.12 -5.17 -17.93
N TRP A 255 -5.28 -5.14 -16.94
CA TRP A 255 -4.30 -4.07 -16.71
C TRP A 255 -2.88 -4.63 -16.73
N ARG A 256 -1.95 -3.87 -17.28
CA ARG A 256 -0.55 -4.25 -17.40
C ARG A 256 0.36 -3.08 -17.07
N VAL A 257 1.40 -3.32 -16.26
CA VAL A 257 2.50 -2.39 -16.01
C VAL A 257 3.79 -2.94 -16.59
N GLU A 258 4.58 -2.07 -17.19
CA GLU A 258 5.93 -2.35 -17.68
C GLU A 258 6.86 -1.17 -17.48
N ALA A 259 8.14 -1.44 -17.20
CA ALA A 259 9.16 -0.43 -16.95
C ALA A 259 10.05 -0.17 -18.15
N SER A 260 10.61 1.05 -18.16
CA SER A 260 11.79 1.41 -18.95
C SER A 260 12.84 2.02 -18.02
N GLY A 261 14.09 1.58 -18.14
CA GLY A 261 15.21 2.04 -17.29
C GLY A 261 15.36 1.30 -15.96
N LEU A 262 14.52 0.30 -15.69
CA LEU A 262 14.64 -0.62 -14.56
C LEU A 262 14.27 -2.03 -15.01
N ASP A 263 15.10 -3.02 -14.70
CA ASP A 263 14.87 -4.41 -15.04
C ASP A 263 13.90 -5.03 -14.02
N LEU A 264 12.59 -4.82 -14.24
CA LEU A 264 11.50 -5.51 -13.56
C LEU A 264 10.62 -6.19 -14.61
N ALA A 265 10.29 -7.46 -14.35
CA ALA A 265 9.36 -8.21 -15.20
C ALA A 265 7.99 -7.51 -15.23
N PRO A 266 7.35 -7.39 -16.40
CA PRO A 266 6.01 -6.83 -16.49
C PRO A 266 5.00 -7.63 -15.67
N LEU A 267 3.98 -6.93 -15.15
CA LEU A 267 2.90 -7.54 -14.37
C LEU A 267 1.55 -7.27 -15.05
N THR A 268 0.72 -8.30 -15.11
CA THR A 268 -0.64 -8.23 -15.66
C THR A 268 -1.65 -8.69 -14.62
N VAL A 269 -2.77 -7.98 -14.50
CA VAL A 269 -3.92 -8.39 -13.68
C VAL A 269 -5.20 -8.35 -14.50
N THR A 270 -6.06 -9.36 -14.34
CA THR A 270 -7.43 -9.35 -14.89
C THR A 270 -8.43 -9.29 -13.73
N PHE A 271 -9.37 -8.37 -13.81
CA PHE A 271 -10.41 -8.23 -12.78
C PHE A 271 -11.63 -9.05 -13.11
N THR A 272 -12.19 -9.70 -12.09
CA THR A 272 -13.45 -10.46 -12.17
C THR A 272 -14.51 -9.88 -11.24
N ALA A 273 -15.76 -10.22 -11.52
CA ALA A 273 -16.88 -9.99 -10.62
C ALA A 273 -16.80 -10.89 -9.40
#